data_7a9ffc5ceda6556f4bb84bb00fbe8c70
#
_entry.id   7a9ffc5ceda6556f4bb84bb00fbe8c70
#
_cell.length_a   1.000
_cell.length_b   1.000
_cell.length_c   1.000
_cell.angle_alpha   90.00
_cell.angle_beta   90.00
_cell.angle_gamma   90.00
#
_symmetry.space_group_name_H-M   'P 1'
#
loop_
_entity.id
_entity.type
_entity.pdbx_description
1 polymer ?
#
loop_
_entity_poly.entity_id
_entity_poly.type
_entity_poly.pdbx_seq_one_letter_code
_entity_poly.pdbx_strand_id
1 'polypeptide(L)'
;MHKLQKYLLAVELLLMPIIIFFSWVFSLYMPMLRSLLSPNGIRWITTSIISNFTALPIGELILCLIALSLLSALNPRTLFDRKATQKEKRAHLFALLMLLANIVMVLLFTFFPPYILLNFFGSLSSSPLTDSLPGLIFICIETTCCTYAYTAGKMTTMQDFAQVHTSVLVKFSPLFIHLFLISQIVGWVGYSNILAYL
;
A
#
# COMPACT_ATOMS: atom_id res chain seq x y z
N MET A 1 -5.72 19.33 -9.62
CA MET A 1 -5.96 17.90 -9.35
C MET A 1 -7.40 17.45 -9.65
N HIS A 2 -8.44 18.12 -9.19
CA HIS A 2 -9.85 17.68 -9.39
C HIS A 2 -10.31 17.47 -10.85
N LYS A 3 -9.86 18.28 -11.81
CA LYS A 3 -10.28 18.10 -13.22
C LYS A 3 -9.70 16.83 -13.84
N LEU A 4 -8.40 16.60 -13.67
CA LEU A 4 -7.72 15.41 -14.21
C LEU A 4 -8.30 14.10 -13.65
N GLN A 5 -8.57 14.05 -12.34
CA GLN A 5 -9.19 12.88 -11.70
C GLN A 5 -10.60 12.58 -12.24
N LYS A 6 -11.40 13.61 -12.51
CA LYS A 6 -12.74 13.43 -13.12
C LYS A 6 -12.65 12.85 -14.53
N TYR A 7 -11.70 13.33 -15.35
CA TYR A 7 -11.49 12.78 -16.69
C TYR A 7 -11.00 11.34 -16.63
N LEU A 8 -10.05 11.03 -15.74
CA LEU A 8 -9.53 9.69 -15.57
C LEU A 8 -10.64 8.72 -15.16
N LEU A 9 -11.44 9.08 -14.17
CA LEU A 9 -12.61 8.30 -13.72
C LEU A 9 -13.62 8.08 -14.85
N ALA A 10 -13.90 9.12 -15.64
CA ALA A 10 -14.82 9.01 -16.77
C ALA A 10 -14.28 8.04 -17.84
N VAL A 11 -12.97 8.08 -18.12
CA VAL A 11 -12.32 7.16 -19.06
C VAL A 11 -12.37 5.72 -18.54
N GLU A 12 -12.05 5.48 -17.29
CA GLU A 12 -12.12 4.15 -16.66
C GLU A 12 -13.53 3.57 -16.73
N LEU A 13 -14.54 4.37 -16.35
CA LEU A 13 -15.94 3.96 -16.41
C LEU A 13 -16.44 3.70 -17.85
N LEU A 14 -15.91 4.44 -18.83
CA LEU A 14 -16.27 4.25 -20.23
C LEU A 14 -15.57 3.01 -20.82
N LEU A 15 -14.36 2.70 -20.40
CA LEU A 15 -13.62 1.51 -20.84
C LEU A 15 -14.33 0.21 -20.43
N MET A 16 -14.99 0.18 -19.28
CA MET A 16 -15.66 -1.02 -18.79
C MET A 16 -16.73 -1.55 -19.77
N PRO A 17 -17.75 -0.79 -20.18
CA PRO A 17 -18.75 -1.27 -21.15
C PRO A 17 -18.13 -1.54 -22.54
N ILE A 18 -17.10 -0.80 -22.92
CA ILE A 18 -16.36 -1.04 -24.18
C ILE A 18 -15.73 -2.43 -24.14
N ILE A 19 -15.04 -2.80 -23.08
CA ILE A 19 -14.41 -4.12 -22.94
C ILE A 19 -15.46 -5.22 -22.96
N ILE A 20 -16.57 -5.05 -22.25
CA ILE A 20 -17.67 -6.01 -22.24
C ILE A 20 -18.21 -6.22 -23.66
N PHE A 21 -18.48 -5.12 -24.38
CA PHE A 21 -19.00 -5.18 -25.74
C PHE A 21 -18.02 -5.85 -26.71
N PHE A 22 -16.75 -5.45 -26.70
CA PHE A 22 -15.76 -6.05 -27.56
C PHE A 22 -15.47 -7.51 -27.23
N SER A 23 -15.50 -7.92 -25.96
CA SER A 23 -15.36 -9.32 -25.58
C SER A 23 -16.45 -10.19 -26.19
N TRP A 24 -17.68 -9.64 -26.23
CA TRP A 24 -18.81 -10.32 -26.87
C TRP A 24 -18.66 -10.41 -28.38
N VAL A 25 -18.40 -9.29 -29.04
CA VAL A 25 -18.23 -9.23 -30.51
C VAL A 25 -17.12 -10.18 -30.96
N PHE A 26 -15.95 -10.10 -30.34
CA PHE A 26 -14.82 -10.95 -30.74
C PHE A 26 -15.04 -12.44 -30.43
N SER A 27 -15.78 -12.77 -29.39
CA SER A 27 -16.10 -14.15 -29.09
C SER A 27 -16.98 -14.82 -30.16
N LEU A 28 -17.67 -14.05 -31.02
CA LEU A 28 -18.44 -14.58 -32.15
C LEU A 28 -17.55 -15.06 -33.30
N TYR A 29 -16.38 -14.47 -33.45
CA TYR A 29 -15.45 -14.77 -34.53
C TYR A 29 -14.24 -15.61 -34.11
N MET A 30 -13.90 -15.59 -32.83
CA MET A 30 -12.69 -16.22 -32.28
C MET A 30 -13.05 -17.20 -31.15
N PRO A 31 -12.98 -18.52 -31.37
CA PRO A 31 -13.46 -19.52 -30.40
C PRO A 31 -12.66 -19.60 -29.10
N MET A 32 -11.45 -19.04 -29.05
CA MET A 32 -10.65 -18.99 -27.83
C MET A 32 -10.96 -17.79 -26.92
N LEU A 33 -11.74 -16.82 -27.42
CA LEU A 33 -12.14 -15.67 -26.62
C LEU A 33 -13.40 -15.96 -25.81
N ARG A 34 -13.38 -15.48 -24.57
CA ARG A 34 -14.50 -15.65 -23.65
C ARG A 34 -15.34 -14.39 -23.60
N SER A 35 -16.62 -14.49 -23.90
CA SER A 35 -17.55 -13.37 -23.77
C SER A 35 -17.86 -13.09 -22.32
N LEU A 36 -17.69 -11.82 -21.91
CA LEU A 36 -18.11 -11.31 -20.60
C LEU A 36 -19.64 -11.24 -20.47
N LEU A 37 -20.38 -11.18 -21.60
CA LEU A 37 -21.84 -11.20 -21.63
C LEU A 37 -22.44 -12.61 -21.62
N SER A 38 -21.61 -13.67 -21.72
CA SER A 38 -22.09 -15.04 -21.54
C SER A 38 -22.53 -15.30 -20.10
N PRO A 39 -23.40 -16.30 -19.83
CA PRO A 39 -23.79 -16.65 -18.46
C PRO A 39 -22.58 -16.91 -17.54
N ASN A 40 -21.54 -17.56 -18.07
CA ASN A 40 -20.29 -17.80 -17.35
C ASN A 40 -19.50 -16.49 -17.12
N GLY A 41 -19.49 -15.59 -18.11
CA GLY A 41 -18.84 -14.29 -18.00
C GLY A 41 -19.51 -13.40 -16.93
N ILE A 42 -20.83 -13.32 -16.94
CA ILE A 42 -21.59 -12.56 -15.94
C ILE A 42 -21.35 -13.12 -14.54
N ARG A 43 -21.38 -14.45 -14.41
CA ARG A 43 -21.08 -15.11 -13.13
C ARG A 43 -19.65 -14.76 -12.69
N TRP A 44 -18.68 -14.84 -13.59
CA TRP A 44 -17.29 -14.52 -13.27
C TRP A 44 -17.12 -13.06 -12.86
N ILE A 45 -17.70 -12.08 -13.59
CA ILE A 45 -17.67 -10.66 -13.21
C ILE A 45 -18.12 -10.49 -11.77
N THR A 46 -19.27 -11.07 -11.40
CA THR A 46 -19.85 -10.88 -10.06
C THR A 46 -19.06 -11.58 -8.96
N THR A 47 -18.48 -12.75 -9.22
CA THR A 47 -17.72 -13.50 -8.21
C THR A 47 -16.27 -13.05 -8.06
N SER A 48 -15.69 -12.41 -9.09
CA SER A 48 -14.27 -12.04 -9.11
C SER A 48 -14.00 -10.60 -8.68
N ILE A 49 -15.01 -9.82 -8.30
CA ILE A 49 -14.84 -8.40 -7.92
C ILE A 49 -13.79 -8.24 -6.81
N ILE A 50 -13.92 -9.01 -5.74
CA ILE A 50 -13.02 -8.93 -4.59
C ILE A 50 -11.66 -9.50 -4.94
N SER A 51 -11.59 -10.67 -5.59
CA SER A 51 -10.31 -11.30 -5.95
C SER A 51 -9.49 -10.47 -6.92
N ASN A 52 -10.11 -9.79 -7.88
CA ASN A 52 -9.43 -8.88 -8.78
C ASN A 52 -8.80 -7.70 -8.01
N PHE A 53 -9.51 -7.14 -7.03
CA PHE A 53 -9.00 -6.03 -6.25
C PHE A 53 -7.88 -6.47 -5.30
N THR A 54 -8.03 -7.60 -4.61
CA THR A 54 -7.05 -8.13 -3.67
C THR A 54 -5.82 -8.75 -4.36
N ALA A 55 -5.86 -8.97 -5.67
CA ALA A 55 -4.67 -9.34 -6.44
C ALA A 55 -3.64 -8.20 -6.52
N LEU A 56 -4.06 -6.95 -6.29
CA LEU A 56 -3.14 -5.82 -6.13
C LEU A 56 -2.53 -5.82 -4.72
N PRO A 57 -1.32 -5.29 -4.52
CA PRO A 57 -0.67 -5.17 -3.21
C PRO A 57 -1.30 -4.02 -2.38
N ILE A 58 -2.61 -4.11 -2.13
CA ILE A 58 -3.37 -3.05 -1.44
C ILE A 58 -2.94 -2.89 0.01
N GLY A 59 -2.61 -4.01 0.67
CA GLY A 59 -2.12 -3.98 2.06
C GLY A 59 -0.83 -3.18 2.18
N GLU A 60 0.14 -3.45 1.33
CA GLU A 60 1.43 -2.75 1.27
C GLU A 60 1.25 -1.27 0.91
N LEU A 61 0.32 -0.96 0.01
CA LEU A 61 0.01 0.42 -0.34
C LEU A 61 -0.57 1.19 0.85
N ILE A 62 -1.49 0.60 1.60
CA ILE A 62 -2.07 1.21 2.81
C ILE A 62 -0.97 1.44 3.85
N LEU A 63 -0.13 0.44 4.12
CA LEU A 63 1.00 0.58 5.04
C LEU A 63 1.96 1.69 4.59
N CYS A 64 2.26 1.76 3.30
CA CYS A 64 3.09 2.82 2.73
C CYS A 64 2.47 4.21 2.94
N LEU A 65 1.17 4.39 2.71
CA LEU A 65 0.49 5.67 2.90
C LEU A 65 0.44 6.08 4.38
N ILE A 66 0.26 5.12 5.30
CA ILE A 66 0.35 5.37 6.74
C ILE A 66 1.78 5.76 7.13
N ALA A 67 2.78 5.02 6.65
CA ALA A 67 4.18 5.36 6.89
C ALA A 67 4.55 6.77 6.38
N LEU A 68 4.06 7.16 5.20
CA LEU A 68 4.23 8.51 4.67
C LEU A 68 3.53 9.57 5.53
N SER A 69 2.36 9.25 6.10
CA SER A 69 1.67 10.14 7.05
C SER A 69 2.54 10.38 8.29
N LEU A 70 3.07 9.32 8.87
CA LEU A 70 3.95 9.36 10.04
C LEU A 70 5.25 10.13 9.75
N LEU A 71 5.91 9.86 8.62
CA LEU A 71 7.12 10.57 8.20
C LEU A 71 6.85 12.07 7.97
N SER A 72 5.67 12.43 7.47
CA SER A 72 5.29 13.84 7.32
C SER A 72 5.19 14.58 8.67
N ALA A 73 4.75 13.87 9.71
CA ALA A 73 4.66 14.41 11.07
C ALA A 73 6.04 14.59 11.72
N LEU A 74 7.03 13.74 11.36
CA LEU A 74 8.41 13.83 11.85
C LEU A 74 9.08 15.15 11.49
N ASN A 75 8.69 15.74 10.34
CA ASN A 75 9.25 16.97 9.80
C ASN A 75 10.80 17.00 9.84
N PRO A 76 11.49 16.18 9.01
CA PRO A 76 12.94 16.00 9.08
C PRO A 76 13.74 17.28 8.84
N ARG A 77 13.10 18.31 8.25
CA ARG A 77 13.76 19.64 8.03
C ARG A 77 14.15 20.31 9.34
N THR A 78 13.42 20.07 10.42
CA THR A 78 13.73 20.65 11.74
C THR A 78 14.98 20.06 12.39
N LEU A 79 15.47 18.90 11.93
CA LEU A 79 16.76 18.32 12.36
C LEU A 79 17.94 19.28 12.06
N PHE A 80 17.91 19.95 10.93
CA PHE A 80 18.98 20.83 10.45
C PHE A 80 18.67 22.30 10.68
N ASP A 81 17.48 22.63 11.22
CA ASP A 81 17.11 24.02 11.48
C ASP A 81 17.72 24.51 12.79
N ARG A 82 18.55 25.56 12.70
CA ARG A 82 19.12 26.23 13.88
C ARG A 82 18.05 26.82 14.79
N LYS A 83 16.85 27.08 14.27
CA LYS A 83 15.71 27.64 15.01
C LYS A 83 14.85 26.61 15.71
N ALA A 84 15.16 25.30 15.57
CA ALA A 84 14.41 24.24 16.22
C ALA A 84 14.44 24.40 17.75
N THR A 85 13.27 24.25 18.37
CA THR A 85 13.12 24.36 19.82
C THR A 85 13.88 23.26 20.53
N GLN A 86 14.24 23.47 21.80
CA GLN A 86 14.90 22.45 22.63
C GLN A 86 14.03 21.18 22.74
N LYS A 87 12.70 21.35 22.77
CA LYS A 87 11.74 20.23 22.79
C LYS A 87 11.83 19.37 21.53
N GLU A 88 11.89 20.01 20.36
CA GLU A 88 12.04 19.30 19.07
C GLU A 88 13.38 18.57 18.96
N LYS A 89 14.47 19.20 19.40
CA LYS A 89 15.80 18.56 19.42
C LYS A 89 15.82 17.32 20.30
N ARG A 90 15.20 17.37 21.48
CA ARG A 90 15.05 16.21 22.36
C ARG A 90 14.17 15.14 21.72
N ALA A 91 13.07 15.52 21.06
CA ALA A 91 12.18 14.61 20.38
C ALA A 91 12.90 13.85 19.25
N HIS A 92 13.73 14.53 18.47
CA HIS A 92 14.57 13.89 17.46
C HIS A 92 15.59 12.92 18.06
N LEU A 93 16.19 13.26 19.21
CA LEU A 93 17.11 12.37 19.90
C LEU A 93 16.40 11.08 20.35
N PHE A 94 15.21 11.18 20.95
CA PHE A 94 14.43 10.01 21.35
C PHE A 94 13.98 9.17 20.17
N ALA A 95 13.59 9.80 19.06
CA ALA A 95 13.27 9.11 17.83
C ALA A 95 14.46 8.34 17.25
N LEU A 96 15.65 8.94 17.26
CA LEU A 96 16.89 8.29 16.82
C LEU A 96 17.25 7.10 17.72
N LEU A 97 17.14 7.25 19.04
CA LEU A 97 17.37 6.16 19.97
C LEU A 97 16.37 5.02 19.76
N MET A 98 15.10 5.32 19.48
CA MET A 98 14.09 4.33 19.17
C MET A 98 14.39 3.60 17.86
N LEU A 99 14.80 4.33 16.82
CA LEU A 99 15.23 3.72 15.56
C LEU A 99 16.42 2.77 15.77
N LEU A 100 17.42 3.21 16.53
CA LEU A 100 18.57 2.37 16.86
C LEU A 100 18.15 1.11 17.64
N ALA A 101 17.27 1.25 18.61
CA ALA A 101 16.72 0.11 19.36
C ALA A 101 16.02 -0.90 18.44
N ASN A 102 15.19 -0.43 17.49
CA ASN A 102 14.54 -1.30 16.50
C ASN A 102 15.57 -2.05 15.65
N ILE A 103 16.61 -1.36 15.15
CA ILE A 103 17.68 -2.00 14.36
C ILE A 103 18.38 -3.06 15.20
N VAL A 104 18.74 -2.75 16.44
CA VAL A 104 19.37 -3.71 17.35
C VAL A 104 18.48 -4.92 17.59
N MET A 105 17.17 -4.71 17.80
CA MET A 105 16.23 -5.83 17.99
C MET A 105 16.16 -6.74 16.76
N VAL A 106 16.09 -6.17 15.54
CA VAL A 106 16.09 -6.97 14.31
C VAL A 106 17.40 -7.75 14.16
N LEU A 107 18.54 -7.13 14.46
CA LEU A 107 19.85 -7.81 14.44
C LEU A 107 19.92 -8.94 15.49
N LEU A 108 19.42 -8.71 16.71
CA LEU A 108 19.38 -9.73 17.75
C LEU A 108 18.54 -10.93 17.32
N PHE A 109 17.34 -10.72 16.78
CA PHE A 109 16.48 -11.81 16.33
C PHE A 109 16.99 -12.53 15.08
N THR A 110 17.89 -11.88 14.32
CA THR A 110 18.49 -12.49 13.12
C THR A 110 19.76 -13.29 13.47
N PHE A 111 20.66 -12.72 14.27
CA PHE A 111 22.02 -13.28 14.45
C PHE A 111 22.27 -13.97 15.78
N PHE A 112 21.36 -13.83 16.75
CA PHE A 112 21.49 -14.48 18.05
C PHE A 112 20.42 -15.57 18.26
N PRO A 113 20.75 -16.66 18.96
CA PRO A 113 19.77 -17.69 19.30
C PRO A 113 18.54 -17.10 19.99
N PRO A 114 17.32 -17.52 19.64
CA PRO A 114 16.93 -18.66 18.81
C PRO A 114 16.80 -18.41 17.28
N TYR A 115 17.44 -17.38 16.71
CA TYR A 115 17.49 -17.09 15.25
C TYR A 115 16.10 -16.99 14.61
N ILE A 116 15.17 -16.30 15.27
CA ILE A 116 13.73 -16.26 14.93
C ILE A 116 13.47 -15.80 13.49
N LEU A 117 14.33 -14.92 12.96
CA LEU A 117 14.15 -14.32 11.63
C LEU A 117 14.89 -15.06 10.51
N LEU A 118 15.66 -16.11 10.82
CA LEU A 118 16.28 -16.98 9.82
C LEU A 118 15.37 -18.16 9.48
N ASN A 119 15.61 -18.78 8.30
CA ASN A 119 14.95 -20.01 7.98
C ASN A 119 15.55 -21.20 8.76
N PHE A 120 14.95 -22.39 8.66
CA PHE A 120 15.38 -23.61 9.35
C PHE A 120 16.86 -23.98 9.05
N PHE A 121 17.38 -23.59 7.90
CA PHE A 121 18.77 -23.85 7.49
C PHE A 121 19.73 -22.74 7.91
N GLY A 122 19.30 -21.72 8.64
CA GLY A 122 20.12 -20.59 9.06
C GLY A 122 20.46 -19.62 7.93
N SER A 123 19.73 -19.66 6.80
CA SER A 123 19.95 -18.75 5.68
C SER A 123 18.94 -17.62 5.64
N LEU A 124 19.30 -16.51 4.98
CA LEU A 124 18.43 -15.34 4.76
C LEU A 124 17.48 -15.55 3.59
N SER A 125 17.77 -16.47 2.67
CA SER A 125 16.94 -16.74 1.51
C SER A 125 15.65 -17.44 1.93
N SER A 126 14.49 -16.93 1.50
CA SER A 126 13.17 -17.46 1.86
C SER A 126 13.03 -17.64 3.38
N SER A 127 13.41 -16.61 4.12
CA SER A 127 13.38 -16.59 5.59
C SER A 127 12.22 -15.73 6.11
N PRO A 128 11.79 -15.94 7.36
CA PRO A 128 10.85 -15.04 8.00
C PRO A 128 11.26 -13.55 7.93
N LEU A 129 12.56 -13.25 7.90
CA LEU A 129 13.07 -11.89 7.72
C LEU A 129 12.66 -11.32 6.36
N THR A 130 12.89 -12.06 5.26
CA THR A 130 12.56 -11.60 3.91
C THR A 130 11.06 -11.43 3.72
N ASP A 131 10.26 -12.35 4.26
CA ASP A 131 8.81 -12.34 4.13
C ASP A 131 8.16 -11.23 4.97
N SER A 132 8.75 -10.94 6.16
CA SER A 132 8.25 -9.90 7.06
C SER A 132 8.88 -8.52 6.84
N LEU A 133 9.81 -8.37 5.89
CA LEU A 133 10.57 -7.13 5.69
C LEU A 133 9.70 -5.86 5.55
N PRO A 134 8.61 -5.86 4.76
CA PRO A 134 7.72 -4.69 4.67
C PRO A 134 7.09 -4.33 6.01
N GLY A 135 6.65 -5.33 6.77
CA GLY A 135 6.08 -5.15 8.11
C GLY A 135 7.10 -4.64 9.13
N LEU A 136 8.33 -5.18 9.10
CA LEU A 136 9.42 -4.73 9.98
C LEU A 136 9.80 -3.27 9.71
N ILE A 137 9.92 -2.88 8.43
CA ILE A 137 10.18 -1.49 8.03
C ILE A 137 9.04 -0.60 8.53
N PHE A 138 7.80 -1.02 8.36
CA PHE A 138 6.64 -0.27 8.83
C PHE A 138 6.69 -0.08 10.35
N ILE A 139 6.92 -1.12 11.14
CA ILE A 139 7.02 -1.06 12.61
C ILE A 139 8.15 -0.12 13.04
N CYS A 140 9.29 -0.16 12.37
CA CYS A 140 10.41 0.75 12.65
C CYS A 140 10.02 2.22 12.41
N ILE A 141 9.31 2.52 11.32
CA ILE A 141 8.82 3.87 11.00
C ILE A 141 7.76 4.29 12.03
N GLU A 142 6.78 3.41 12.29
CA GLU A 142 5.69 3.63 13.23
C GLU A 142 6.22 4.04 14.61
N THR A 143 7.02 3.16 15.23
CA THR A 143 7.53 3.38 16.59
C THR A 143 8.43 4.61 16.69
N THR A 144 9.27 4.83 15.67
CA THR A 144 10.17 6.01 15.61
C THR A 144 9.39 7.31 15.49
N CYS A 145 8.43 7.37 14.54
CA CYS A 145 7.65 8.57 14.29
C CYS A 145 6.67 8.88 15.43
N CYS A 146 6.05 7.85 16.01
CA CYS A 146 5.19 8.00 17.19
C CYS A 146 5.96 8.51 18.40
N THR A 147 7.18 7.99 18.65
CA THR A 147 8.06 8.49 19.69
C THR A 147 8.38 9.97 19.50
N TYR A 148 8.70 10.36 18.28
CA TYR A 148 8.90 11.79 17.97
C TYR A 148 7.64 12.62 18.19
N ALA A 149 6.52 12.21 17.62
CA ALA A 149 5.26 12.96 17.66
C ALA A 149 4.75 13.14 19.10
N TYR A 150 4.88 12.10 19.93
CA TYR A 150 4.53 12.16 21.34
C TYR A 150 5.47 13.10 22.11
N THR A 151 6.78 12.94 21.98
CA THR A 151 7.76 13.76 22.72
C THR A 151 7.80 15.21 22.25
N ALA A 152 7.53 15.47 20.97
CA ALA A 152 7.36 16.83 20.44
C ALA A 152 6.03 17.49 20.88
N GLY A 153 5.08 16.70 21.42
CA GLY A 153 3.77 17.19 21.83
C GLY A 153 2.80 17.39 20.66
N LYS A 154 3.04 16.72 19.54
CA LYS A 154 2.15 16.72 18.37
C LYS A 154 1.05 15.66 18.44
N MET A 155 1.17 14.72 19.39
CA MET A 155 0.26 13.60 19.57
C MET A 155 -0.08 13.51 21.06
N THR A 156 -1.10 14.27 21.45
CA THR A 156 -1.55 14.39 22.85
C THR A 156 -2.93 13.81 23.08
N THR A 157 -3.73 13.73 22.02
CA THR A 157 -5.09 13.20 22.06
C THR A 157 -5.24 12.04 21.07
N MET A 158 -6.30 11.23 21.23
CA MET A 158 -6.66 10.18 20.27
C MET A 158 -6.95 10.75 18.87
N GLN A 159 -7.45 11.98 18.80
CA GLN A 159 -7.70 12.65 17.54
C GLN A 159 -6.38 13.00 16.84
N ASP A 160 -5.38 13.51 17.58
CA ASP A 160 -4.04 13.78 17.05
C ASP A 160 -3.39 12.48 16.53
N PHE A 161 -3.52 11.38 17.30
CA PHE A 161 -3.04 10.06 16.90
C PHE A 161 -3.65 9.63 15.56
N ALA A 162 -4.96 9.67 15.44
CA ALA A 162 -5.65 9.34 14.20
C ALA A 162 -5.21 10.26 13.03
N GLN A 163 -5.09 11.55 13.26
CA GLN A 163 -4.68 12.51 12.24
C GLN A 163 -3.25 12.28 11.74
N VAL A 164 -2.31 11.99 12.63
CA VAL A 164 -0.91 11.69 12.28
C VAL A 164 -0.82 10.44 11.41
N HIS A 165 -1.64 9.42 11.66
CA HIS A 165 -1.64 8.18 10.88
C HIS A 165 -2.38 8.27 9.55
N THR A 166 -3.41 9.11 9.45
CA THR A 166 -4.33 9.10 8.30
C THR A 166 -4.19 10.30 7.36
N SER A 167 -3.36 11.30 7.70
CA SER A 167 -3.30 12.57 6.95
C SER A 167 -2.99 12.39 5.45
N VAL A 168 -2.05 11.52 5.11
CA VAL A 168 -1.71 11.21 3.71
C VAL A 168 -2.72 10.24 3.10
N LEU A 169 -3.16 9.23 3.86
CA LEU A 169 -4.15 8.24 3.41
C LEU A 169 -5.44 8.91 2.96
N VAL A 170 -5.97 9.85 3.76
CA VAL A 170 -7.18 10.64 3.41
C VAL A 170 -6.96 11.46 2.15
N LYS A 171 -5.78 12.08 1.99
CA LYS A 171 -5.44 12.86 0.79
C LYS A 171 -5.40 12.00 -0.47
N PHE A 172 -4.97 10.75 -0.36
CA PHE A 172 -4.88 9.79 -1.45
C PHE A 172 -6.08 8.84 -1.54
N SER A 173 -7.13 9.03 -0.73
CA SER A 173 -8.33 8.19 -0.78
C SER A 173 -8.95 8.05 -2.19
N PRO A 174 -8.97 9.05 -3.08
CA PRO A 174 -9.47 8.87 -4.44
C PRO A 174 -8.67 7.86 -5.26
N LEU A 175 -7.39 7.63 -4.93
CA LEU A 175 -6.55 6.63 -5.59
C LEU A 175 -7.14 5.22 -5.49
N PHE A 176 -7.77 4.88 -4.36
CA PHE A 176 -8.36 3.56 -4.16
C PHE A 176 -9.52 3.27 -5.12
N ILE A 177 -10.29 4.30 -5.53
CA ILE A 177 -11.34 4.16 -6.53
C ILE A 177 -10.73 3.81 -7.88
N HIS A 178 -9.67 4.52 -8.30
CA HIS A 178 -8.96 4.23 -9.54
C HIS A 178 -8.33 2.83 -9.53
N LEU A 179 -7.68 2.45 -8.43
CA LEU A 179 -7.10 1.11 -8.28
C LEU A 179 -8.17 0.02 -8.37
N PHE A 180 -9.34 0.24 -7.75
CA PHE A 180 -10.46 -0.68 -7.87
C PHE A 180 -10.93 -0.83 -9.33
N LEU A 181 -11.18 0.27 -10.04
CA LEU A 181 -11.63 0.23 -11.42
C LEU A 181 -10.59 -0.40 -12.36
N ILE A 182 -9.33 -0.02 -12.21
CA ILE A 182 -8.22 -0.59 -12.99
C ILE A 182 -8.11 -2.10 -12.74
N SER A 183 -8.23 -2.55 -11.50
CA SER A 183 -8.18 -3.97 -11.18
C SER A 183 -9.30 -4.77 -11.85
N GLN A 184 -10.52 -4.19 -11.92
CA GLN A 184 -11.62 -4.83 -12.64
C GLN A 184 -11.34 -4.88 -14.15
N ILE A 185 -10.88 -3.77 -14.73
CA ILE A 185 -10.53 -3.70 -16.16
C ILE A 185 -9.47 -4.76 -16.52
N VAL A 186 -8.39 -4.83 -15.74
CA VAL A 186 -7.31 -5.82 -15.95
C VAL A 186 -7.85 -7.26 -15.81
N GLY A 187 -8.68 -7.51 -14.79
CA GLY A 187 -9.31 -8.81 -14.59
C GLY A 187 -10.21 -9.21 -15.77
N TRP A 188 -11.03 -8.28 -16.27
CA TRP A 188 -11.94 -8.52 -17.40
C TRP A 188 -11.21 -8.79 -18.70
N VAL A 189 -10.13 -8.04 -18.98
CA VAL A 189 -9.24 -8.26 -20.12
C VAL A 189 -8.57 -9.64 -20.02
N GLY A 190 -8.09 -10.00 -18.82
CA GLY A 190 -7.51 -11.32 -18.56
C GLY A 190 -8.50 -12.46 -18.75
N TYR A 191 -9.72 -12.34 -18.21
CA TYR A 191 -10.76 -13.37 -18.38
C TYR A 191 -11.18 -13.56 -19.84
N SER A 192 -11.37 -12.44 -20.56
CA SER A 192 -11.79 -12.49 -21.98
C SER A 192 -10.71 -13.01 -22.93
N ASN A 193 -9.46 -13.12 -22.46
CA ASN A 193 -8.28 -13.56 -23.23
C ASN A 193 -7.97 -12.71 -24.47
N ILE A 194 -8.42 -11.45 -24.49
CA ILE A 194 -8.22 -10.53 -25.63
C ILE A 194 -6.73 -10.31 -25.91
N LEU A 195 -5.89 -10.25 -24.87
CA LEU A 195 -4.44 -10.02 -25.03
C LEU A 195 -3.69 -11.18 -25.72
N ALA A 196 -4.27 -12.36 -25.80
CA ALA A 196 -3.63 -13.50 -26.50
C ALA A 196 -3.61 -13.31 -28.03
N TYR A 197 -4.29 -12.28 -28.55
CA TYR A 197 -4.40 -11.97 -29.97
C TYR A 197 -3.80 -10.58 -30.36
N LEU A 198 -3.30 -9.85 -29.40
CA LEU A 198 -2.53 -8.62 -29.60
C LEU A 198 -1.03 -8.90 -29.58
#